data_7250fe3787f96e83ded30ac5b6ffcd9e
#
_entry.id   7250fe3787f96e83ded30ac5b6ffcd9e
#
_cell.length_a   1.000
_cell.length_b   1.000
_cell.length_c   1.000
_cell.angle_alpha   90.00
_cell.angle_beta   90.00
_cell.angle_gamma   90.00
#
_symmetry.space_group_name_H-M   'P 1'
#
loop_
_entity.id
_entity.type
_entity.pdbx_description
1 polymer ?
#
loop_
_entity_poly.entity_id
_entity_poly.type
_entity_poly.pdbx_seq_one_letter_code
_entity_poly.pdbx_strand_id
1 'polypeptide(L)'
;MTVVKGYCNSKFKEIENILKDSIESGYEIGASVAVSYNKEMIVDLYGGYKDESKNKAWDKDTIVNTYSVTKGVTAICIAMLIDRGQLDVNKKVSDYWPEYGCNGKENTKVIDFLCHRACNFGFQNGIPSDSWQNWNVYADMLAKQEPFAKPGSMQGYHAITYGWLVGEIIRRIDGRDVGTYFKEEIAEPLNINFKIGLSKEDFVDCADMQILEDFGDSSPPFEKIKYLPDIMLPEKLRNLKKSMDTGHFKIAFQKRSDDNKEYVNSIDWRMAQIPSA
;
A
#
# COMPACT_ATOMS: atom_id res chain seq x y z
N MET A 1 32.50 -6.05 4.81
CA MET A 1 31.76 -6.48 6.00
C MET A 1 30.48 -5.69 6.04
N THR A 2 29.36 -6.36 5.89
CA THR A 2 28.04 -5.72 6.01
C THR A 2 27.81 -5.37 7.48
N VAL A 3 27.70 -4.09 7.79
CA VAL A 3 27.56 -3.65 9.18
C VAL A 3 26.08 -3.37 9.41
N VAL A 4 25.43 -4.19 10.25
CA VAL A 4 24.16 -3.82 10.88
C VAL A 4 24.46 -2.82 11.97
N LYS A 5 23.72 -1.73 12.01
CA LYS A 5 23.84 -0.62 12.95
C LYS A 5 22.55 -0.42 13.70
N GLY A 6 22.63 0.35 14.78
CA GLY A 6 21.47 0.71 15.59
C GLY A 6 21.49 0.07 16.97
N TYR A 7 20.33 -0.13 17.56
CA TYR A 7 20.13 -0.65 18.92
C TYR A 7 19.34 -1.95 18.92
N CYS A 8 19.78 -2.92 19.72
CA CYS A 8 19.03 -4.15 19.96
C CYS A 8 19.17 -4.54 21.44
N ASN A 9 18.06 -4.65 22.14
CA ASN A 9 18.05 -5.19 23.48
C ASN A 9 18.55 -6.65 23.45
N SER A 10 19.42 -7.02 24.41
CA SER A 10 20.08 -8.32 24.45
C SER A 10 19.13 -9.53 24.42
N LYS A 11 17.90 -9.39 24.94
CA LYS A 11 16.87 -10.42 24.87
C LYS A 11 16.37 -10.72 23.44
N PHE A 12 16.61 -9.82 22.50
CA PHE A 12 16.14 -9.89 21.11
C PHE A 12 17.30 -10.00 20.11
N LYS A 13 18.48 -10.39 20.57
CA LYS A 13 19.70 -10.47 19.75
C LYS A 13 19.52 -11.33 18.48
N GLU A 14 18.61 -12.28 18.52
CA GLU A 14 18.27 -13.12 17.35
C GLU A 14 17.74 -12.29 16.16
N ILE A 15 17.02 -11.21 16.41
CA ILE A 15 16.54 -10.30 15.34
C ILE A 15 17.73 -9.66 14.63
N GLU A 16 18.75 -9.22 15.39
CA GLU A 16 19.96 -8.65 14.81
C GLU A 16 20.73 -9.68 13.98
N ASN A 17 20.83 -10.92 14.47
CA ASN A 17 21.50 -12.01 13.76
C ASN A 17 20.76 -12.31 12.44
N ILE A 18 19.42 -12.43 12.46
CA ILE A 18 18.61 -12.69 11.27
C ILE A 18 18.79 -11.58 10.23
N LEU A 19 18.72 -10.31 10.66
CA LEU A 19 18.92 -9.17 9.74
C LEU A 19 20.32 -9.22 9.11
N LYS A 20 21.35 -9.48 9.92
CA LYS A 20 22.73 -9.61 9.44
C LYS A 20 22.86 -10.74 8.42
N ASP A 21 22.37 -11.93 8.76
CA ASP A 21 22.46 -13.11 7.89
C ASP A 21 21.68 -12.91 6.57
N SER A 22 20.53 -12.23 6.61
CA SER A 22 19.74 -11.90 5.41
C SER A 22 20.52 -10.99 4.46
N ILE A 23 21.23 -9.99 4.98
CA ILE A 23 22.02 -9.06 4.17
C ILE A 23 23.31 -9.74 3.68
N GLU A 24 24.01 -10.51 4.53
CA GLU A 24 25.24 -11.20 4.18
C GLU A 24 25.02 -12.31 3.14
N SER A 25 23.91 -13.01 3.20
CA SER A 25 23.52 -14.02 2.20
C SER A 25 23.06 -13.41 0.87
N GLY A 26 22.76 -12.09 0.84
CA GLY A 26 22.21 -11.40 -0.33
C GLY A 26 20.72 -11.64 -0.53
N TYR A 27 20.03 -12.22 0.45
CA TYR A 27 18.57 -12.30 0.47
C TYR A 27 17.93 -10.91 0.54
N GLU A 28 18.52 -10.02 1.35
CA GLU A 28 18.23 -8.60 1.39
C GLU A 28 19.44 -7.78 0.88
N ILE A 29 19.19 -6.76 0.10
CA ILE A 29 20.24 -5.78 -0.27
C ILE A 29 20.47 -4.83 0.90
N GLY A 30 19.41 -4.36 1.49
CA GLY A 30 19.38 -3.54 2.68
C GLY A 30 18.00 -3.57 3.30
N ALA A 31 17.96 -3.37 4.61
CA ALA A 31 16.71 -3.38 5.36
C ALA A 31 16.83 -2.65 6.69
N SER A 32 15.69 -2.35 7.27
CA SER A 32 15.59 -1.87 8.65
C SER A 32 14.49 -2.61 9.40
N VAL A 33 14.64 -2.72 10.72
CA VAL A 33 13.63 -3.28 11.61
C VAL A 33 13.56 -2.48 12.88
N ALA A 34 12.36 -2.06 13.28
CA ALA A 34 12.09 -1.37 14.53
C ALA A 34 10.98 -2.07 15.29
N VAL A 35 11.18 -2.27 16.59
CA VAL A 35 10.19 -2.87 17.49
C VAL A 35 10.08 -2.04 18.76
N SER A 36 8.86 -1.59 19.04
CA SER A 36 8.51 -0.92 20.28
C SER A 36 7.65 -1.85 21.15
N TYR A 37 7.97 -1.93 22.43
CA TYR A 37 7.19 -2.68 23.41
C TYR A 37 7.01 -1.83 24.68
N ASN A 38 5.77 -1.70 25.14
CA ASN A 38 5.41 -0.86 26.29
C ASN A 38 5.95 0.58 26.17
N LYS A 39 5.90 1.18 24.98
CA LYS A 39 6.40 2.53 24.64
C LYS A 39 7.93 2.66 24.68
N GLU A 40 8.67 1.59 24.85
CA GLU A 40 10.13 1.58 24.77
C GLU A 40 10.59 0.97 23.46
N MET A 41 11.55 1.59 22.79
CA MET A 41 12.20 1.04 21.61
C MET A 41 13.14 -0.08 22.07
N ILE A 42 12.82 -1.33 21.68
CA ILE A 42 13.63 -2.50 22.06
C ILE A 42 14.50 -3.02 20.91
N VAL A 43 14.16 -2.69 19.68
CA VAL A 43 14.96 -2.94 18.47
C VAL A 43 14.82 -1.74 17.55
N ASP A 44 15.93 -1.22 17.06
CA ASP A 44 16.03 -0.20 16.04
C ASP A 44 17.31 -0.44 15.23
N LEU A 45 17.20 -1.26 14.21
CA LEU A 45 18.33 -1.77 13.43
C LEU A 45 18.16 -1.44 11.95
N TYR A 46 19.27 -1.19 11.30
CA TYR A 46 19.33 -1.00 9.83
C TYR A 46 20.69 -1.44 9.31
N GLY A 47 20.76 -1.79 8.03
CA GLY A 47 22.02 -2.19 7.39
C GLY A 47 21.89 -2.48 5.92
N GLY A 48 23.01 -2.76 5.28
CA GLY A 48 23.11 -3.03 3.85
C GLY A 48 23.19 -1.77 2.99
N TYR A 49 22.49 -1.78 1.84
CA TYR A 49 22.60 -0.75 0.82
C TYR A 49 21.22 -0.32 0.33
N LYS A 50 21.15 0.93 -0.19
CA LYS A 50 19.94 1.52 -0.78
C LYS A 50 19.73 1.08 -2.24
N ASP A 51 20.73 0.50 -2.89
CA ASP A 51 20.76 0.17 -4.31
C ASP A 51 21.40 -1.19 -4.58
N GLU A 52 21.03 -1.84 -5.67
CA GLU A 52 21.57 -3.13 -6.09
C GLU A 52 23.08 -3.08 -6.39
N SER A 53 23.57 -1.96 -6.91
CA SER A 53 24.99 -1.75 -7.17
C SER A 53 25.84 -1.64 -5.90
N LYS A 54 25.21 -1.57 -4.73
CA LYS A 54 25.84 -1.49 -3.41
C LYS A 54 26.79 -0.28 -3.26
N ASN A 55 26.46 0.81 -3.93
CA ASN A 55 27.23 2.05 -3.87
C ASN A 55 26.74 3.01 -2.80
N LYS A 56 25.47 2.89 -2.40
CA LYS A 56 24.83 3.76 -1.41
C LYS A 56 24.51 2.95 -0.17
N ALA A 57 25.21 3.22 0.94
CA ALA A 57 24.94 2.53 2.20
C ALA A 57 23.55 2.90 2.75
N TRP A 58 22.84 1.92 3.32
CA TRP A 58 21.65 2.18 4.12
C TRP A 58 22.04 2.87 5.42
N ASP A 59 21.35 3.92 5.77
CA ASP A 59 21.55 4.68 7.00
C ASP A 59 20.23 4.81 7.80
N LYS A 60 20.28 5.49 8.95
CA LYS A 60 19.13 5.64 9.84
C LYS A 60 17.97 6.46 9.25
N ASP A 61 18.26 7.32 8.27
CA ASP A 61 17.30 8.21 7.65
C ASP A 61 16.78 7.65 6.30
N THR A 62 17.26 6.46 5.92
CA THR A 62 16.83 5.80 4.69
C THR A 62 15.34 5.46 4.74
N ILE A 63 14.63 5.92 3.72
CA ILE A 63 13.23 5.61 3.49
C ILE A 63 13.09 4.59 2.35
N VAL A 64 12.02 3.80 2.40
CA VAL A 64 11.73 2.79 1.39
C VAL A 64 10.22 2.69 1.17
N ASN A 65 9.81 2.31 -0.04
CA ASN A 65 8.38 2.10 -0.32
C ASN A 65 7.82 0.99 0.59
N THR A 66 6.81 1.34 1.37
CA THR A 66 6.15 0.44 2.33
C THR A 66 4.83 -0.11 1.80
N TYR A 67 4.49 0.18 0.55
CA TYR A 67 3.26 -0.29 -0.09
C TYR A 67 2.01 -0.12 0.80
N SER A 68 1.32 -1.20 1.09
CA SER A 68 0.02 -1.20 1.76
C SER A 68 0.02 -0.75 3.23
N VAL A 69 1.17 -0.51 3.85
CA VAL A 69 1.23 0.21 5.14
C VAL A 69 0.62 1.60 5.00
N THR A 70 0.76 2.22 3.84
CA THR A 70 0.20 3.53 3.50
C THR A 70 -1.33 3.57 3.64
N LYS A 71 -2.04 2.44 3.44
CA LYS A 71 -3.49 2.38 3.67
C LYS A 71 -3.87 2.66 5.13
N GLY A 72 -3.09 2.13 6.06
CA GLY A 72 -3.29 2.41 7.50
C GLY A 72 -3.07 3.89 7.81
N VAL A 73 -2.05 4.49 7.22
CA VAL A 73 -1.75 5.92 7.35
C VAL A 73 -2.90 6.77 6.78
N THR A 74 -3.39 6.43 5.60
CA THR A 74 -4.55 7.10 4.98
C THR A 74 -5.82 6.96 5.85
N ALA A 75 -6.02 5.78 6.46
CA ALA A 75 -7.15 5.56 7.38
C ALA A 75 -7.04 6.43 8.64
N ILE A 76 -5.83 6.76 9.13
CA ILE A 76 -5.64 7.71 10.21
C ILE A 76 -6.08 9.12 9.79
N CYS A 77 -5.77 9.56 8.56
CA CYS A 77 -6.26 10.83 8.03
C CYS A 77 -7.81 10.88 8.02
N ILE A 78 -8.45 9.79 7.61
CA ILE A 78 -9.92 9.66 7.66
C ILE A 78 -10.42 9.73 9.11
N ALA A 79 -9.76 9.06 10.05
CA ALA A 79 -10.15 9.10 11.47
C ALA A 79 -10.10 10.53 12.04
N MET A 80 -9.12 11.33 11.62
CA MET A 80 -9.05 12.76 12.00
C MET A 80 -10.24 13.56 11.44
N LEU A 81 -10.64 13.31 10.18
CA LEU A 81 -11.83 13.98 9.61
C LEU A 81 -13.12 13.59 10.34
N ILE A 82 -13.21 12.33 10.81
CA ILE A 82 -14.33 11.86 11.63
C ILE A 82 -14.35 12.57 12.99
N ASP A 83 -13.20 12.59 13.67
CA ASP A 83 -13.05 13.23 14.99
C ASP A 83 -13.40 14.73 14.94
N ARG A 84 -13.07 15.39 13.83
CA ARG A 84 -13.42 16.79 13.56
C ARG A 84 -14.89 17.01 13.15
N GLY A 85 -15.69 15.95 13.05
CA GLY A 85 -17.08 16.03 12.61
C GLY A 85 -17.29 16.36 11.13
N GLN A 86 -16.24 16.28 10.32
CA GLN A 86 -16.27 16.61 8.89
C GLN A 86 -16.68 15.41 8.02
N LEU A 87 -16.56 14.19 8.55
CA LEU A 87 -16.88 12.95 7.85
C LEU A 87 -17.70 12.01 8.72
N ASP A 88 -18.79 11.49 8.15
CA ASP A 88 -19.57 10.38 8.72
C ASP A 88 -19.43 9.16 7.81
N VAL A 89 -18.82 8.09 8.30
CA VAL A 89 -18.59 6.85 7.54
C VAL A 89 -19.88 6.13 7.13
N ASN A 90 -21.00 6.42 7.76
CA ASN A 90 -22.30 5.82 7.43
C ASN A 90 -23.03 6.55 6.31
N LYS A 91 -22.61 7.76 5.98
CA LYS A 91 -23.13 8.53 4.84
C LYS A 91 -22.71 7.89 3.52
N LYS A 92 -23.44 8.24 2.48
CA LYS A 92 -23.11 7.82 1.12
C LYS A 92 -21.84 8.51 0.65
N VAL A 93 -21.03 7.81 -0.15
CA VAL A 93 -19.88 8.40 -0.83
C VAL A 93 -20.31 9.60 -1.66
N SER A 94 -21.46 9.51 -2.33
CA SER A 94 -22.02 10.61 -3.16
C SER A 94 -22.35 11.90 -2.39
N ASP A 95 -22.45 11.85 -1.07
CA ASP A 95 -22.64 13.05 -0.25
C ASP A 95 -21.36 13.90 -0.20
N TYR A 96 -20.20 13.30 -0.43
CA TYR A 96 -18.88 13.93 -0.46
C TYR A 96 -18.30 13.98 -1.88
N TRP A 97 -18.58 12.94 -2.68
CA TRP A 97 -18.12 12.77 -4.06
C TRP A 97 -19.31 12.44 -4.97
N PRO A 98 -20.07 13.47 -5.42
CA PRO A 98 -21.32 13.28 -6.19
C PRO A 98 -21.16 12.41 -7.44
N GLU A 99 -20.03 12.56 -8.17
CA GLU A 99 -19.77 11.85 -9.42
C GLU A 99 -19.61 10.35 -9.22
N TYR A 100 -19.30 9.88 -8.01
CA TYR A 100 -19.21 8.46 -7.68
C TYR A 100 -20.58 7.79 -7.61
N GLY A 101 -21.64 8.54 -7.31
CA GLY A 101 -23.02 8.06 -7.08
C GLY A 101 -23.76 7.67 -8.35
N CYS A 102 -23.13 6.87 -9.23
CA CYS A 102 -23.73 6.41 -10.47
C CYS A 102 -23.41 4.94 -10.76
N ASN A 103 -24.02 4.38 -11.79
CA ASN A 103 -23.71 3.05 -12.33
C ASN A 103 -23.74 1.93 -11.27
N GLY A 104 -24.78 1.93 -10.39
CA GLY A 104 -24.95 0.91 -9.35
C GLY A 104 -24.21 1.18 -8.04
N LYS A 105 -23.58 2.38 -7.88
CA LYS A 105 -22.82 2.77 -6.69
C LYS A 105 -23.53 3.82 -5.81
N GLU A 106 -24.79 4.18 -6.14
CA GLU A 106 -25.57 5.27 -5.51
C GLU A 106 -25.75 5.11 -3.98
N ASN A 107 -25.64 3.87 -3.49
CA ASN A 107 -25.81 3.55 -2.08
C ASN A 107 -24.52 3.11 -1.40
N THR A 108 -23.38 3.25 -2.05
CA THR A 108 -22.07 2.96 -1.45
C THR A 108 -21.82 3.91 -0.29
N LYS A 109 -21.50 3.38 0.87
CA LYS A 109 -21.16 4.17 2.07
C LYS A 109 -19.65 4.37 2.14
N VAL A 110 -19.20 5.42 2.82
CA VAL A 110 -17.77 5.66 3.05
C VAL A 110 -17.11 4.47 3.76
N ILE A 111 -17.79 3.85 4.70
CA ILE A 111 -17.27 2.65 5.40
C ILE A 111 -16.99 1.48 4.44
N ASP A 112 -17.67 1.39 3.30
CA ASP A 112 -17.43 0.33 2.32
C ASP A 112 -16.07 0.50 1.63
N PHE A 113 -15.57 1.74 1.49
CA PHE A 113 -14.19 1.99 1.05
C PHE A 113 -13.18 1.49 2.07
N LEU A 114 -13.34 1.89 3.32
CA LEU A 114 -12.42 1.57 4.41
C LEU A 114 -12.33 0.07 4.71
N CYS A 115 -13.45 -0.64 4.53
CA CYS A 115 -13.55 -2.08 4.76
C CYS A 115 -13.37 -2.95 3.52
N HIS A 116 -12.92 -2.38 2.39
CA HIS A 116 -12.75 -3.10 1.12
C HIS A 116 -14.04 -3.75 0.60
N ARG A 117 -15.19 -3.10 0.78
CA ARG A 117 -16.52 -3.60 0.41
C ARG A 117 -17.20 -2.81 -0.70
N ALA A 118 -16.56 -1.79 -1.23
CA ALA A 118 -17.10 -0.98 -2.33
C ALA A 118 -17.23 -1.76 -3.64
N CYS A 119 -16.64 -2.95 -3.75
CA CYS A 119 -16.61 -3.78 -4.94
C CYS A 119 -16.02 -3.07 -6.17
N ASN A 120 -15.18 -2.08 -5.94
CA ASN A 120 -14.48 -1.28 -6.95
C ASN A 120 -12.96 -1.51 -6.82
N PHE A 121 -12.55 -2.80 -6.71
CA PHE A 121 -11.23 -3.24 -6.33
C PHE A 121 -10.21 -3.29 -7.47
N GLY A 122 -10.57 -2.83 -8.65
CA GLY A 122 -9.69 -2.71 -9.82
C GLY A 122 -10.33 -1.81 -10.88
N PHE A 123 -9.72 -1.74 -12.04
CA PHE A 123 -10.21 -0.98 -13.19
C PHE A 123 -10.85 -1.94 -14.20
N GLN A 124 -12.10 -1.67 -14.60
CA GLN A 124 -12.86 -2.52 -15.55
C GLN A 124 -12.15 -2.70 -16.90
N ASN A 125 -11.53 -1.64 -17.40
CA ASN A 125 -10.86 -1.62 -18.69
C ASN A 125 -9.32 -1.64 -18.58
N GLY A 126 -8.79 -2.15 -17.44
CA GLY A 126 -7.36 -2.08 -17.14
C GLY A 126 -6.95 -0.72 -16.57
N ILE A 127 -5.76 -0.68 -15.98
CA ILE A 127 -5.19 0.57 -15.44
C ILE A 127 -4.81 1.47 -16.62
N PRO A 128 -5.23 2.75 -16.62
CA PRO A 128 -4.92 3.66 -17.72
C PRO A 128 -3.40 3.90 -17.83
N SER A 129 -2.92 3.97 -19.07
CA SER A 129 -1.54 4.38 -19.39
C SER A 129 -1.43 5.89 -19.33
N ASP A 130 -1.32 6.42 -18.14
CA ASP A 130 -1.13 7.84 -17.86
C ASP A 130 -0.11 8.00 -16.74
N SER A 131 0.39 9.21 -16.51
CA SER A 131 1.25 9.48 -15.36
C SER A 131 0.55 9.07 -14.06
N TRP A 132 1.27 8.36 -13.20
CA TRP A 132 0.79 7.99 -11.87
C TRP A 132 0.47 9.23 -11.00
N GLN A 133 1.05 10.39 -11.36
CA GLN A 133 0.78 11.68 -10.72
C GLN A 133 -0.55 12.32 -11.17
N ASN A 134 -1.16 11.83 -12.26
CA ASN A 134 -2.42 12.38 -12.76
C ASN A 134 -3.63 11.82 -12.00
N TRP A 135 -3.81 12.28 -10.77
CA TRP A 135 -4.86 11.84 -9.86
C TRP A 135 -6.25 11.76 -10.49
N ASN A 136 -6.64 12.78 -11.26
CA ASN A 136 -8.00 12.90 -11.79
C ASN A 136 -8.34 11.80 -12.77
N VAL A 137 -7.39 11.31 -13.58
CA VAL A 137 -7.62 10.22 -14.52
C VAL A 137 -8.10 8.96 -13.78
N TYR A 138 -7.42 8.60 -12.70
CA TYR A 138 -7.73 7.40 -11.93
C TYR A 138 -9.02 7.56 -11.11
N ALA A 139 -9.18 8.70 -10.44
CA ALA A 139 -10.37 9.00 -9.66
C ALA A 139 -11.63 9.04 -10.54
N ASP A 140 -11.57 9.71 -11.70
CA ASP A 140 -12.68 9.80 -12.65
C ASP A 140 -13.07 8.44 -13.23
N MET A 141 -12.10 7.58 -13.56
CA MET A 141 -12.40 6.22 -14.02
C MET A 141 -13.12 5.42 -12.95
N LEU A 142 -12.65 5.46 -11.70
CA LEU A 142 -13.28 4.77 -10.58
C LEU A 142 -14.68 5.32 -10.27
N ALA A 143 -14.89 6.61 -10.44
CA ALA A 143 -16.20 7.23 -10.29
C ALA A 143 -17.20 6.77 -11.37
N LYS A 144 -16.74 6.65 -12.62
CA LYS A 144 -17.61 6.36 -13.77
C LYS A 144 -17.86 4.89 -14.01
N GLN A 145 -16.94 3.99 -13.65
CA GLN A 145 -17.10 2.56 -13.91
C GLN A 145 -18.21 1.92 -13.05
N GLU A 146 -18.76 0.81 -13.52
CA GLU A 146 -19.60 -0.06 -12.72
C GLU A 146 -18.78 -0.80 -11.67
N PRO A 147 -19.34 -1.15 -10.49
CA PRO A 147 -18.65 -2.00 -9.54
C PRO A 147 -18.66 -3.46 -10.02
N PHE A 148 -17.67 -4.26 -9.61
CA PHE A 148 -17.59 -5.70 -9.97
C PHE A 148 -18.66 -6.55 -9.30
N ALA A 149 -19.30 -6.04 -8.26
CA ALA A 149 -20.47 -6.61 -7.58
C ALA A 149 -21.21 -5.49 -6.86
N LYS A 150 -22.40 -5.79 -6.32
CA LYS A 150 -23.16 -4.81 -5.53
C LYS A 150 -22.33 -4.33 -4.33
N PRO A 151 -22.08 -3.02 -4.17
CA PRO A 151 -21.37 -2.48 -3.01
C PRO A 151 -21.96 -2.98 -1.69
N GLY A 152 -21.10 -3.37 -0.76
CA GLY A 152 -21.46 -3.95 0.52
C GLY A 152 -21.77 -5.46 0.50
N SER A 153 -21.90 -6.10 -0.68
CA SER A 153 -22.28 -7.52 -0.77
C SER A 153 -21.14 -8.50 -0.53
N MET A 154 -19.90 -8.06 -0.76
CA MET A 154 -18.72 -8.88 -0.56
C MET A 154 -17.52 -8.01 -0.15
N GLN A 155 -16.48 -8.66 0.38
CA GLN A 155 -15.19 -8.05 0.62
C GLN A 155 -14.20 -8.50 -0.47
N GLY A 156 -13.53 -7.53 -1.08
CA GLY A 156 -12.46 -7.76 -2.06
C GLY A 156 -11.36 -6.73 -1.85
N TYR A 157 -10.12 -7.19 -1.67
CA TYR A 157 -9.02 -6.28 -1.39
C TYR A 157 -8.80 -5.26 -2.53
N HIS A 158 -8.93 -3.99 -2.22
CA HIS A 158 -8.69 -2.88 -3.15
C HIS A 158 -7.18 -2.56 -3.11
N ALA A 159 -6.37 -3.41 -3.76
CA ALA A 159 -4.92 -3.34 -3.64
C ALA A 159 -4.38 -1.97 -4.06
N ILE A 160 -4.79 -1.48 -5.23
CA ILE A 160 -4.34 -0.20 -5.79
C ILE A 160 -5.43 0.87 -5.63
N THR A 161 -6.68 0.53 -5.94
CA THR A 161 -7.78 1.50 -6.01
C THR A 161 -8.14 2.14 -4.68
N TYR A 162 -7.83 1.50 -3.54
CA TYR A 162 -8.06 2.04 -2.20
C TYR A 162 -7.54 3.47 -2.06
N GLY A 163 -6.33 3.72 -2.55
CA GLY A 163 -5.69 5.02 -2.43
C GLY A 163 -6.49 6.14 -3.07
N TRP A 164 -6.92 5.95 -4.31
CA TRP A 164 -7.75 6.95 -5.00
C TRP A 164 -9.14 7.06 -4.40
N LEU A 165 -9.77 5.95 -4.02
CA LEU A 165 -11.12 5.97 -3.44
C LEU A 165 -11.15 6.73 -2.11
N VAL A 166 -10.25 6.38 -1.19
CA VAL A 166 -10.21 7.01 0.15
C VAL A 166 -9.57 8.40 0.09
N GLY A 167 -8.50 8.54 -0.69
CA GLY A 167 -7.82 9.83 -0.85
C GLY A 167 -8.69 10.89 -1.51
N GLU A 168 -9.59 10.50 -2.44
CA GLU A 168 -10.54 11.44 -3.03
C GLU A 168 -11.54 11.97 -2.00
N ILE A 169 -11.98 11.16 -1.04
CA ILE A 169 -12.81 11.65 0.07
C ILE A 169 -12.07 12.72 0.88
N ILE A 170 -10.79 12.49 1.20
CA ILE A 170 -9.97 13.48 1.91
C ILE A 170 -9.90 14.76 1.09
N ARG A 171 -9.56 14.66 -0.20
CA ARG A 171 -9.42 15.79 -1.11
C ARG A 171 -10.71 16.61 -1.26
N ARG A 172 -11.87 15.95 -1.29
CA ARG A 172 -13.18 16.62 -1.40
C ARG A 172 -13.60 17.34 -0.14
N ILE A 173 -13.20 16.85 1.03
CA ILE A 173 -13.57 17.46 2.31
C ILE A 173 -12.61 18.59 2.68
N ASP A 174 -11.30 18.37 2.53
CA ASP A 174 -10.26 19.28 3.02
C ASP A 174 -9.71 20.21 1.92
N GLY A 175 -9.72 19.76 0.66
CA GLY A 175 -9.18 20.50 -0.49
C GLY A 175 -7.71 20.20 -0.80
N ARG A 176 -6.94 19.68 0.16
CA ARG A 176 -5.55 19.23 -0.05
C ARG A 176 -5.52 17.81 -0.59
N ASP A 177 -4.46 17.46 -1.31
CA ASP A 177 -4.16 16.06 -1.60
C ASP A 177 -3.76 15.30 -0.32
N VAL A 178 -3.84 13.97 -0.38
CA VAL A 178 -3.63 13.13 0.81
C VAL A 178 -2.21 13.24 1.36
N GLY A 179 -1.20 13.41 0.49
CA GLY A 179 0.19 13.55 0.91
C GLY A 179 0.42 14.86 1.65
N THR A 180 -0.12 15.96 1.15
CA THR A 180 -0.07 17.27 1.80
C THR A 180 -0.84 17.26 3.12
N TYR A 181 -2.06 16.70 3.12
CA TYR A 181 -2.84 16.57 4.36
C TYR A 181 -2.09 15.79 5.43
N PHE A 182 -1.57 14.60 5.09
CA PHE A 182 -0.80 13.78 6.02
C PHE A 182 0.44 14.51 6.52
N LYS A 183 1.19 15.14 5.63
CA LYS A 183 2.41 15.89 5.96
C LYS A 183 2.14 16.97 7.00
N GLU A 184 1.18 17.85 6.73
CA GLU A 184 0.92 19.03 7.55
C GLU A 184 0.19 18.70 8.87
N GLU A 185 -0.72 17.72 8.84
CA GLU A 185 -1.54 17.39 10.01
C GLU A 185 -0.91 16.35 10.93
N ILE A 186 -0.01 15.51 10.43
CA ILE A 186 0.51 14.37 11.17
C ILE A 186 2.04 14.33 11.16
N ALA A 187 2.66 14.30 9.99
CA ALA A 187 4.08 14.01 9.89
C ALA A 187 4.94 15.12 10.50
N GLU A 188 4.69 16.38 10.14
CA GLU A 188 5.42 17.53 10.68
C GLU A 188 5.15 17.74 12.18
N PRO A 189 3.90 17.76 12.68
CA PRO A 189 3.64 17.92 14.11
C PRO A 189 4.24 16.84 15.00
N LEU A 190 4.35 15.60 14.49
CA LEU A 190 4.88 14.45 15.22
C LEU A 190 6.34 14.14 14.87
N ASN A 191 6.95 14.91 13.99
CA ASN A 191 8.31 14.69 13.47
C ASN A 191 8.52 13.26 12.93
N ILE A 192 7.57 12.80 12.08
CA ILE A 192 7.60 11.47 11.47
C ILE A 192 8.16 11.57 10.05
N ASN A 193 9.21 10.79 9.74
CA ASN A 193 9.75 10.69 8.39
C ASN A 193 9.00 9.63 7.57
N PHE A 194 7.70 9.87 7.32
CA PHE A 194 6.87 9.09 6.41
C PHE A 194 6.24 10.04 5.40
N LYS A 195 6.17 9.61 4.14
CA LYS A 195 5.70 10.48 3.04
C LYS A 195 4.75 9.71 2.10
N ILE A 196 3.77 10.40 1.56
CA ILE A 196 2.89 9.90 0.51
C ILE A 196 3.12 10.80 -0.71
N GLY A 197 3.86 10.28 -1.70
CA GLY A 197 4.48 11.05 -2.76
C GLY A 197 5.76 11.74 -2.27
N LEU A 198 6.87 11.48 -2.96
CA LEU A 198 8.17 12.06 -2.64
C LEU A 198 8.39 13.35 -3.42
N SER A 199 9.17 14.27 -2.86
CA SER A 199 9.83 15.33 -3.60
C SER A 199 11.14 14.82 -4.22
N LYS A 200 11.74 15.56 -5.16
CA LYS A 200 13.03 15.17 -5.75
C LYS A 200 14.16 15.16 -4.73
N GLU A 201 14.06 16.02 -3.74
CA GLU A 201 15.04 16.14 -2.65
C GLU A 201 15.06 14.89 -1.79
N ASP A 202 13.92 14.18 -1.67
CA ASP A 202 13.81 12.95 -0.88
C ASP A 202 14.51 11.75 -1.52
N PHE A 203 14.81 11.81 -2.81
CA PHE A 203 15.37 10.66 -3.54
C PHE A 203 16.76 10.26 -3.06
N VAL A 204 17.50 11.17 -2.44
CA VAL A 204 18.83 10.86 -1.87
C VAL A 204 18.72 9.87 -0.71
N ASP A 205 17.62 9.92 0.04
CA ASP A 205 17.37 9.06 1.19
C ASP A 205 16.50 7.83 0.84
N CYS A 206 15.95 7.77 -0.37
CA CYS A 206 15.07 6.69 -0.81
C CYS A 206 15.87 5.50 -1.34
N ALA A 207 15.62 4.32 -0.77
CA ALA A 207 16.13 3.08 -1.29
C ALA A 207 15.35 2.64 -2.53
N ASP A 208 16.04 1.96 -3.45
CA ASP A 208 15.43 1.32 -4.60
C ASP A 208 14.70 0.04 -4.17
N MET A 209 13.53 -0.19 -4.75
CA MET A 209 12.82 -1.46 -4.61
C MET A 209 13.39 -2.47 -5.59
N GLN A 210 13.78 -3.63 -5.08
CA GLN A 210 14.17 -4.74 -5.93
C GLN A 210 12.97 -5.67 -6.15
N ILE A 211 12.63 -5.88 -7.41
CA ILE A 211 11.61 -6.86 -7.77
C ILE A 211 12.32 -8.18 -8.03
N LEU A 212 12.16 -9.14 -7.12
CA LEU A 212 12.68 -10.49 -7.32
C LEU A 212 11.95 -11.13 -8.50
N GLU A 213 12.69 -11.51 -9.54
CA GLU A 213 12.13 -12.15 -10.73
C GLU A 213 11.68 -13.58 -10.49
N ASP A 214 12.36 -14.25 -9.56
CA ASP A 214 12.10 -15.63 -9.23
C ASP A 214 12.11 -15.85 -7.72
N PHE A 215 10.95 -16.08 -7.16
CA PHE A 215 10.88 -16.82 -5.90
C PHE A 215 11.19 -18.32 -6.11
N GLY A 216 12.00 -18.66 -7.14
CA GLY A 216 12.26 -20.02 -7.54
C GLY A 216 10.96 -20.77 -7.87
N ASP A 217 10.99 -22.08 -7.93
CA ASP A 217 9.82 -22.96 -8.10
C ASP A 217 8.84 -22.93 -6.90
N SER A 218 8.98 -21.91 -6.04
CA SER A 218 8.03 -21.52 -5.02
C SER A 218 6.99 -20.58 -5.61
N SER A 219 6.18 -21.11 -6.55
CA SER A 219 4.82 -20.61 -6.68
C SER A 219 4.30 -20.39 -5.28
N PRO A 220 3.77 -19.19 -4.94
CA PRO A 220 3.27 -18.96 -3.58
C PRO A 220 2.42 -20.17 -3.19
N PRO A 221 2.51 -20.66 -1.95
CA PRO A 221 1.74 -21.84 -1.53
C PRO A 221 0.26 -21.75 -1.93
N PHE A 222 -0.23 -20.55 -2.22
CA PHE A 222 -1.57 -20.26 -2.74
C PHE A 222 -1.83 -20.81 -4.15
N GLU A 223 -0.86 -20.88 -5.06
CA GLU A 223 -1.11 -21.48 -6.39
C GLU A 223 -1.31 -22.98 -6.31
N LYS A 224 -0.65 -23.63 -5.38
CA LYS A 224 -0.84 -25.05 -5.13
C LYS A 224 -2.23 -25.38 -4.56
N ILE A 225 -2.86 -24.42 -3.89
CA ILE A 225 -4.23 -24.53 -3.36
C ILE A 225 -5.25 -24.73 -4.50
N LYS A 226 -5.02 -24.16 -5.68
CA LYS A 226 -5.92 -24.35 -6.85
C LYS A 226 -6.13 -25.81 -7.22
N TYR A 227 -5.10 -26.62 -7.07
CA TYR A 227 -5.10 -28.04 -7.47
C TYR A 227 -5.60 -28.96 -6.37
N LEU A 228 -5.83 -28.49 -5.15
CA LEU A 228 -6.33 -29.31 -4.05
C LEU A 228 -7.87 -29.37 -4.07
N PRO A 229 -8.47 -30.55 -3.87
CA PRO A 229 -9.91 -30.69 -3.71
C PRO A 229 -10.41 -29.85 -2.54
N ASP A 230 -11.57 -29.21 -2.69
CA ASP A 230 -12.16 -28.31 -1.67
C ASP A 230 -12.38 -29.01 -0.33
N ILE A 231 -12.67 -30.32 -0.36
CA ILE A 231 -12.89 -31.15 0.84
C ILE A 231 -11.62 -31.28 1.70
N MET A 232 -10.44 -31.13 1.10
CA MET A 232 -9.14 -31.22 1.79
C MET A 232 -8.68 -29.88 2.36
N LEU A 233 -9.39 -28.82 2.04
CA LEU A 233 -9.01 -27.46 2.45
C LEU A 233 -9.82 -27.00 3.68
N PRO A 234 -9.16 -26.43 4.70
CA PRO A 234 -9.82 -25.67 5.74
C PRO A 234 -10.70 -24.57 5.12
N GLU A 235 -11.78 -24.19 5.80
CA GLU A 235 -12.76 -23.23 5.29
C GLU A 235 -12.11 -21.91 4.78
N LYS A 236 -11.14 -21.36 5.52
CA LYS A 236 -10.40 -20.16 5.13
C LYS A 236 -9.67 -20.31 3.80
N LEU A 237 -9.02 -21.45 3.58
CA LEU A 237 -8.30 -21.74 2.34
C LEU A 237 -9.25 -22.05 1.17
N ARG A 238 -10.40 -22.64 1.46
CA ARG A 238 -11.48 -22.85 0.48
C ARG A 238 -12.07 -21.54 -0.01
N ASN A 239 -12.28 -20.59 0.90
CA ASN A 239 -12.74 -19.25 0.56
C ASN A 239 -11.69 -18.48 -0.25
N LEU A 240 -10.41 -18.63 0.09
CA LEU A 240 -9.30 -18.05 -0.69
C LEU A 240 -9.26 -18.65 -2.10
N LYS A 241 -9.36 -19.96 -2.25
CA LYS A 241 -9.42 -20.64 -3.55
C LYS A 241 -10.58 -20.11 -4.40
N LYS A 242 -11.78 -19.99 -3.84
CA LYS A 242 -12.94 -19.41 -4.54
C LYS A 242 -12.67 -17.97 -4.99
N SER A 243 -12.03 -17.17 -4.16
CA SER A 243 -11.64 -15.78 -4.52
C SER A 243 -10.65 -15.75 -5.69
N MET A 244 -9.72 -16.70 -5.75
CA MET A 244 -8.78 -16.84 -6.87
C MET A 244 -9.48 -17.30 -8.17
N ASP A 245 -10.45 -18.21 -8.06
CA ASP A 245 -11.20 -18.74 -9.20
C ASP A 245 -12.13 -17.69 -9.85
N THR A 246 -12.62 -16.70 -9.08
CA THR A 246 -13.45 -15.61 -9.61
C THR A 246 -12.68 -14.61 -10.46
N GLY A 247 -11.35 -14.69 -10.51
CA GLY A 247 -10.50 -13.69 -11.19
C GLY A 247 -10.37 -12.37 -10.46
N HIS A 248 -11.12 -12.14 -9.38
CA HIS A 248 -11.12 -10.88 -8.62
C HIS A 248 -9.73 -10.54 -8.07
N PHE A 249 -8.97 -11.57 -7.67
CA PHE A 249 -7.58 -11.38 -7.21
C PHE A 249 -6.70 -10.76 -8.31
N LYS A 250 -6.81 -11.27 -9.55
CA LYS A 250 -6.05 -10.73 -10.69
C LYS A 250 -6.44 -9.29 -11.00
N ILE A 251 -7.72 -8.97 -10.86
CA ILE A 251 -8.24 -7.61 -11.06
C ILE A 251 -7.70 -6.67 -9.97
N ALA A 252 -7.71 -7.10 -8.71
CA ALA A 252 -7.22 -6.29 -7.60
C ALA A 252 -5.71 -5.96 -7.68
N PHE A 253 -4.93 -6.88 -8.26
CA PHE A 253 -3.47 -6.75 -8.46
C PHE A 253 -3.11 -6.53 -9.93
N GLN A 254 -3.94 -5.82 -10.67
CA GLN A 254 -3.64 -5.43 -12.03
C GLN A 254 -2.32 -4.66 -12.12
N LYS A 255 -1.60 -4.89 -13.22
CA LYS A 255 -0.44 -4.08 -13.63
C LYS A 255 -0.80 -3.33 -14.90
N ARG A 256 -0.21 -2.18 -15.12
CA ARG A 256 -0.27 -1.51 -16.40
C ARG A 256 0.52 -2.33 -17.43
N SER A 257 0.02 -2.34 -18.65
CA SER A 257 0.67 -3.09 -19.75
C SER A 257 2.01 -2.50 -20.17
N ASP A 258 2.23 -1.22 -19.90
CA ASP A 258 3.42 -0.44 -20.25
C ASP A 258 4.41 -0.29 -19.08
N ASP A 259 4.06 -0.75 -17.87
CA ASP A 259 5.00 -0.75 -16.74
C ASP A 259 6.06 -1.84 -16.94
N ASN A 260 7.33 -1.42 -16.91
CA ASN A 260 8.45 -2.34 -16.81
C ASN A 260 8.67 -2.77 -15.34
N LYS A 261 9.59 -3.69 -15.11
CA LYS A 261 9.89 -4.21 -13.76
C LYS A 261 10.42 -3.14 -12.78
N GLU A 262 10.96 -2.06 -13.31
CA GLU A 262 11.60 -1.00 -12.53
C GLU A 262 10.68 0.20 -12.29
N TYR A 263 9.43 0.16 -12.79
CA TYR A 263 8.53 1.32 -12.73
C TYR A 263 8.38 1.88 -11.30
N VAL A 264 8.43 1.04 -10.28
CA VAL A 264 8.33 1.44 -8.86
C VAL A 264 9.51 2.30 -8.39
N ASN A 265 10.63 2.29 -9.11
CA ASN A 265 11.79 3.14 -8.87
C ASN A 265 11.77 4.40 -9.76
N SER A 266 10.80 4.53 -10.67
CA SER A 266 10.69 5.69 -11.55
C SER A 266 10.33 6.96 -10.79
N ILE A 267 10.72 8.10 -11.35
CA ILE A 267 10.36 9.42 -10.81
C ILE A 267 8.84 9.57 -10.76
N ASP A 268 8.14 9.12 -11.79
CA ASP A 268 6.69 9.20 -11.89
C ASP A 268 6.00 8.48 -10.74
N TRP A 269 6.41 7.25 -10.42
CA TRP A 269 5.87 6.47 -9.32
C TRP A 269 6.21 7.09 -7.95
N ARG A 270 7.47 7.43 -7.71
CA ARG A 270 7.92 7.96 -6.43
C ARG A 270 7.25 9.27 -6.05
N MET A 271 6.98 10.14 -7.03
CA MET A 271 6.30 11.42 -6.81
C MET A 271 4.78 11.29 -6.77
N ALA A 272 4.23 10.16 -7.22
CA ALA A 272 2.79 9.95 -7.24
C ALA A 272 2.24 9.79 -5.82
N GLN A 273 1.16 10.46 -5.53
CA GLN A 273 0.46 10.34 -4.25
C GLN A 273 -0.52 9.17 -4.31
N ILE A 274 -0.01 7.94 -4.28
CA ILE A 274 -0.82 6.73 -4.31
C ILE A 274 -0.90 6.15 -2.89
N PRO A 275 -1.90 6.53 -2.07
CA PRO A 275 -1.95 6.15 -0.66
C PRO A 275 -2.38 4.68 -0.45
N SER A 276 -1.90 3.82 -1.27
CA SER A 276 -2.14 2.37 -1.22
C SER A 276 -0.95 1.55 -1.72
N ALA A 277 0.04 2.21 -2.30
CA ALA A 277 1.17 1.53 -2.94
C ALA A 277 2.49 2.26 -2.70
#